data_a37536d3a24ed8f73119b38743623a8f
#
_entry.id   a37536d3a24ed8f73119b38743623a8f
#
_cell.length_a   1.000
_cell.length_b   1.000
_cell.length_c   1.000
_cell.angle_alpha   90.00
_cell.angle_beta   90.00
_cell.angle_gamma   90.00
#
_symmetry.space_group_name_H-M   'P 1'
#
loop_
_entity.id
_entity.type
_entity.pdbx_description
1 polymer ?
#
loop_
_entity_poly.entity_id
_entity_poly.type
_entity_poly.pdbx_seq_one_letter_code
_entity_poly.pdbx_strand_id
1 'polypeptide(L)'
;MPPLSLNELEFLQPFLIILKLTSIVIILLLAICCIVIIIKKTQSKKAVYTVFSLQLLFSVFQIVLLVLGNVWLNNRMGRPNTFINLSLHSYIQLTSWVYAQLLISIGVLALTNRFLSIREDVPAVYVERIDREDRRVGRRTWTAIVLILVAIPLVIFFGIFFLNDRSNVFIGICIICLAMLPFAMIFENRKPQARELLVIAVMAAIAVAGRMAFFMIPQFKPVCAVVIIAGIGLGAEAGFLTGAVSGFVSNFFFGQGPWTPWQMFAYGIIGFLAGLLFHKNQWLAKVNAKVRLLIECIYGGLATLVIYGLIMDASSVLNFSNAFSWEMLLAKIISGVPFNLIHAISTVFFLWVLAMPMEKKLNRIKKKYGILKA
;
A
#
# COMPACT_ATOMS: atom_id res chain seq x y z
N MET A 1 -10.88 15.94 -29.64
CA MET A 1 -10.61 14.79 -30.51
C MET A 1 -11.96 14.19 -30.89
N PRO A 2 -12.25 13.90 -32.17
CA PRO A 2 -13.51 13.27 -32.52
C PRO A 2 -13.61 11.89 -31.86
N PRO A 3 -14.81 11.48 -31.41
CA PRO A 3 -15.05 10.13 -30.92
C PRO A 3 -14.77 9.11 -32.03
N LEU A 4 -14.38 7.88 -31.64
CA LEU A 4 -14.21 6.77 -32.59
C LEU A 4 -15.49 6.62 -33.44
N SER A 5 -15.31 6.44 -34.74
CA SER A 5 -16.43 6.15 -35.64
C SER A 5 -17.06 4.80 -35.25
N LEU A 6 -18.35 4.66 -35.49
CA LEU A 6 -19.08 3.40 -35.25
C LEU A 6 -18.37 2.17 -35.85
N ASN A 7 -17.76 2.31 -37.04
CA ASN A 7 -17.02 1.26 -37.74
C ASN A 7 -15.74 0.84 -37.01
N GLU A 8 -15.09 1.77 -36.31
CA GLU A 8 -13.89 1.47 -35.49
C GLU A 8 -14.26 0.69 -34.21
N LEU A 9 -15.43 0.96 -33.65
CA LEU A 9 -15.98 0.24 -32.51
C LEU A 9 -16.43 -1.19 -32.90
N GLU A 10 -17.04 -1.36 -34.04
CA GLU A 10 -17.46 -2.67 -34.55
C GLU A 10 -16.28 -3.60 -34.81
N PHE A 11 -15.17 -3.07 -35.30
CA PHE A 11 -13.95 -3.85 -35.54
C PHE A 11 -13.29 -4.35 -34.27
N LEU A 12 -13.36 -3.57 -33.18
CA LEU A 12 -12.81 -3.93 -31.87
C LEU A 12 -13.68 -4.91 -31.07
N GLN A 13 -14.97 -4.99 -31.38
CA GLN A 13 -15.94 -5.82 -30.66
C GLN A 13 -15.55 -7.29 -30.52
N PRO A 14 -15.17 -8.03 -31.63
CA PRO A 14 -14.79 -9.43 -31.52
C PRO A 14 -13.59 -9.64 -30.62
N PHE A 15 -12.60 -8.76 -30.68
CA PHE A 15 -11.40 -8.82 -29.84
C PHE A 15 -11.72 -8.60 -28.36
N LEU A 16 -12.61 -7.64 -28.06
CA LEU A 16 -13.11 -7.40 -26.70
C LEU A 16 -13.89 -8.59 -26.14
N ILE A 17 -14.72 -9.23 -26.98
CA ILE A 17 -15.48 -10.42 -26.59
C ILE A 17 -14.53 -11.58 -26.26
N ILE A 18 -13.54 -11.85 -27.10
CA ILE A 18 -12.53 -12.89 -26.86
C ILE A 18 -11.79 -12.62 -25.56
N LEU A 19 -11.36 -11.37 -25.31
CA LEU A 19 -10.65 -10.99 -24.11
C LEU A 19 -11.51 -11.14 -22.85
N LYS A 20 -12.79 -10.79 -22.91
CA LYS A 20 -13.75 -10.96 -21.82
C LYS A 20 -13.98 -12.45 -21.52
N LEU A 21 -14.22 -13.26 -22.56
CA LEU A 21 -14.45 -14.70 -22.40
C LEU A 21 -13.23 -15.41 -21.82
N THR A 22 -12.03 -15.11 -22.32
CA THR A 22 -10.78 -15.68 -21.77
C THR A 22 -10.55 -15.28 -20.32
N SER A 23 -10.84 -14.03 -19.96
CA SER A 23 -10.75 -13.56 -18.57
C SER A 23 -11.72 -14.29 -17.64
N ILE A 24 -12.97 -14.51 -18.06
CA ILE A 24 -13.97 -15.24 -17.28
C ILE A 24 -13.54 -16.69 -17.08
N VAL A 25 -13.11 -17.36 -18.15
CA VAL A 25 -12.64 -18.76 -18.08
C VAL A 25 -11.49 -18.91 -17.09
N ILE A 26 -10.54 -17.99 -17.11
CA ILE A 26 -9.38 -18.04 -16.19
C ILE A 26 -9.80 -17.83 -14.74
N ILE A 27 -10.69 -16.87 -14.47
CA ILE A 27 -11.22 -16.64 -13.12
C ILE A 27 -11.91 -17.90 -12.61
N LEU A 28 -12.74 -18.55 -13.46
CA LEU A 28 -13.42 -19.78 -13.09
C LEU A 28 -12.45 -20.92 -12.82
N LEU A 29 -11.45 -21.12 -13.68
CA LEU A 29 -10.42 -22.15 -13.49
C LEU A 29 -9.63 -21.91 -12.20
N LEU A 30 -9.25 -20.66 -11.90
CA LEU A 30 -8.58 -20.32 -10.65
C LEU A 30 -9.46 -20.62 -9.45
N ALA A 31 -10.72 -20.21 -9.48
CA ALA A 31 -11.67 -20.47 -8.39
C ALA A 31 -11.84 -21.98 -8.13
N ILE A 32 -12.01 -22.77 -9.21
CA ILE A 32 -12.11 -24.23 -9.13
C ILE A 32 -10.81 -24.82 -8.51
N CYS A 33 -9.64 -24.41 -8.99
CA CYS A 33 -8.36 -24.87 -8.43
C CYS A 33 -8.24 -24.53 -6.94
N CYS A 34 -8.63 -23.33 -6.55
CA CYS A 34 -8.61 -22.91 -5.14
C CYS A 34 -9.59 -23.73 -4.29
N ILE A 35 -10.79 -23.98 -4.78
CA ILE A 35 -11.81 -24.82 -4.10
C ILE A 35 -11.27 -26.24 -3.94
N VAL A 36 -10.69 -26.84 -4.98
CA VAL A 36 -10.09 -28.18 -4.93
C VAL A 36 -8.95 -28.26 -3.90
N ILE A 37 -8.09 -27.25 -3.85
CA ILE A 37 -7.00 -27.15 -2.85
C ILE A 37 -7.57 -27.08 -1.43
N ILE A 38 -8.63 -26.32 -1.22
CA ILE A 38 -9.31 -26.17 0.08
C ILE A 38 -9.99 -27.49 0.49
N ILE A 39 -10.71 -28.15 -0.44
CA ILE A 39 -11.45 -29.41 -0.16
C ILE A 39 -10.49 -30.57 0.09
N LYS A 40 -9.50 -30.76 -0.77
CA LYS A 40 -8.53 -31.87 -0.64
C LYS A 40 -7.59 -31.72 0.53
N LYS A 41 -7.69 -30.66 1.32
CA LYS A 41 -6.79 -30.36 2.45
C LYS A 41 -5.31 -30.43 2.06
N THR A 42 -5.00 -30.24 0.78
CA THR A 42 -3.64 -30.35 0.28
C THR A 42 -2.83 -29.19 0.87
N GLN A 43 -1.93 -29.47 1.79
CA GLN A 43 -1.04 -28.45 2.40
C GLN A 43 0.03 -27.95 1.41
N SER A 44 -0.10 -28.26 0.13
CA SER A 44 0.87 -27.90 -0.88
C SER A 44 0.73 -26.42 -1.26
N LYS A 45 1.40 -25.57 -0.49
CA LYS A 45 1.60 -24.16 -0.86
C LYS A 45 2.18 -24.04 -2.27
N LYS A 46 2.96 -25.04 -2.73
CA LYS A 46 3.50 -25.09 -4.09
C LYS A 46 2.39 -25.04 -5.15
N ALA A 47 1.30 -25.80 -4.98
CA ALA A 47 0.19 -25.81 -5.94
C ALA A 47 -0.48 -24.43 -6.07
N VAL A 48 -0.71 -23.74 -4.94
CA VAL A 48 -1.29 -22.39 -4.94
C VAL A 48 -0.38 -21.40 -5.68
N TYR A 49 0.94 -21.45 -5.37
CA TYR A 49 1.90 -20.56 -6.04
C TYR A 49 2.07 -20.89 -7.53
N THR A 50 1.99 -22.16 -7.92
CA THR A 50 2.07 -22.57 -9.32
C THR A 50 0.88 -22.03 -10.11
N VAL A 51 -0.34 -22.20 -9.58
CA VAL A 51 -1.56 -21.66 -10.20
C VAL A 51 -1.48 -20.13 -10.34
N PHE A 52 -0.97 -19.46 -9.30
CA PHE A 52 -0.77 -18.01 -9.36
C PHE A 52 0.25 -17.58 -10.40
N SER A 53 1.39 -18.26 -10.46
CA SER A 53 2.42 -17.93 -11.44
C SER A 53 1.93 -18.12 -12.87
N LEU A 54 1.18 -19.19 -13.14
CA LEU A 54 0.56 -19.42 -14.45
C LEU A 54 -0.45 -18.32 -14.81
N GLN A 55 -1.25 -17.88 -13.85
CA GLN A 55 -2.19 -16.81 -14.09
C GLN A 55 -1.52 -15.46 -14.29
N LEU A 56 -0.47 -15.16 -13.53
CA LEU A 56 0.33 -13.93 -13.72
C LEU A 56 0.92 -13.91 -15.14
N LEU A 57 1.52 -15.01 -15.58
CA LEU A 57 2.05 -15.16 -16.95
C LEU A 57 0.97 -14.94 -18.00
N PHE A 58 -0.22 -15.50 -17.80
CA PHE A 58 -1.32 -15.32 -18.73
C PHE A 58 -1.85 -13.89 -18.75
N SER A 59 -1.92 -13.22 -17.61
CA SER A 59 -2.31 -11.80 -17.54
C SER A 59 -1.28 -10.90 -18.22
N VAL A 60 0.01 -11.19 -18.07
CA VAL A 60 1.07 -10.49 -18.83
C VAL A 60 0.91 -10.72 -20.32
N PHE A 61 0.63 -11.94 -20.76
CA PHE A 61 0.37 -12.25 -22.15
C PHE A 61 -0.85 -11.48 -22.69
N GLN A 62 -1.95 -11.39 -21.95
CA GLN A 62 -3.11 -10.57 -22.32
C GLN A 62 -2.76 -9.09 -22.47
N ILE A 63 -1.95 -8.53 -21.57
CA ILE A 63 -1.46 -7.14 -21.66
C ILE A 63 -0.61 -6.94 -22.93
N VAL A 64 0.28 -7.88 -23.21
CA VAL A 64 1.11 -7.84 -24.43
C VAL A 64 0.24 -7.89 -25.68
N LEU A 65 -0.76 -8.77 -25.71
CA LEU A 65 -1.72 -8.83 -26.83
C LEU A 65 -2.51 -7.53 -27.00
N LEU A 66 -2.92 -6.89 -25.90
CA LEU A 66 -3.58 -5.59 -25.93
C LEU A 66 -2.69 -4.51 -26.53
N VAL A 67 -1.41 -4.45 -26.11
CA VAL A 67 -0.45 -3.49 -26.64
C VAL A 67 -0.18 -3.74 -28.12
N LEU A 68 0.05 -4.99 -28.51
CA LEU A 68 0.29 -5.35 -29.91
C LEU A 68 -0.94 -5.09 -30.79
N GLY A 69 -2.14 -5.41 -30.29
CA GLY A 69 -3.39 -5.10 -30.97
C GLY A 69 -3.60 -3.62 -31.20
N ASN A 70 -3.22 -2.81 -30.20
CA ASN A 70 -3.30 -1.35 -30.30
C ASN A 70 -2.28 -0.80 -31.34
N VAL A 71 -1.04 -1.28 -31.31
CA VAL A 71 -0.03 -0.91 -32.31
C VAL A 71 -0.45 -1.31 -33.72
N TRP A 72 -0.97 -2.53 -33.89
CA TRP A 72 -1.45 -3.01 -35.17
C TRP A 72 -2.60 -2.16 -35.72
N LEU A 73 -3.57 -1.82 -34.86
CA LEU A 73 -4.72 -0.99 -35.21
C LEU A 73 -4.28 0.41 -35.65
N ASN A 74 -3.36 1.03 -34.90
CA ASN A 74 -2.82 2.35 -35.22
C ASN A 74 -2.08 2.36 -36.56
N ASN A 75 -1.32 1.31 -36.86
CA ASN A 75 -0.64 1.17 -38.15
C ASN A 75 -1.61 1.01 -39.31
N ARG A 76 -2.71 0.25 -39.12
CA ARG A 76 -3.77 0.07 -40.13
C ARG A 76 -4.53 1.38 -40.43
N MET A 77 -4.70 2.23 -39.41
CA MET A 77 -5.39 3.51 -39.56
C MET A 77 -4.46 4.63 -40.11
N GLY A 78 -3.24 4.31 -40.55
CA GLY A 78 -2.29 5.29 -41.08
C GLY A 78 -1.80 6.31 -40.07
N ARG A 79 -1.82 5.96 -38.78
CA ARG A 79 -1.37 6.81 -37.66
C ARG A 79 -0.16 6.19 -36.94
N PRO A 80 0.98 5.99 -37.61
CA PRO A 80 2.16 5.43 -36.95
C PRO A 80 2.66 6.44 -35.91
N ASN A 81 3.01 5.95 -34.72
CA ASN A 81 3.58 6.70 -33.59
C ASN A 81 2.61 7.42 -32.64
N THR A 82 1.32 7.19 -32.67
CA THR A 82 0.43 7.75 -31.65
C THR A 82 -0.07 6.67 -30.69
N PHE A 83 0.66 6.47 -29.61
CA PHE A 83 0.29 5.57 -28.50
C PHE A 83 -1.02 5.97 -27.77
N ILE A 84 -1.68 7.07 -28.16
CA ILE A 84 -2.69 7.74 -27.33
C ILE A 84 -3.96 8.16 -28.09
N ASN A 85 -4.33 7.52 -29.20
CA ASN A 85 -5.52 7.93 -29.94
C ASN A 85 -6.74 6.98 -29.91
N LEU A 86 -6.70 5.92 -29.13
CA LEU A 86 -7.95 5.36 -28.59
C LEU A 86 -8.53 6.40 -27.63
N SER A 87 -9.83 6.72 -27.77
CA SER A 87 -10.46 7.56 -26.74
C SER A 87 -10.14 6.92 -25.38
N LEU A 88 -9.80 7.72 -24.39
CA LEU A 88 -9.47 7.27 -23.03
C LEU A 88 -10.52 6.26 -22.52
N HIS A 89 -11.77 6.44 -22.94
CA HIS A 89 -12.90 5.55 -22.64
C HIS A 89 -12.75 4.15 -23.24
N SER A 90 -12.34 4.01 -24.50
CA SER A 90 -12.16 2.69 -25.15
C SER A 90 -10.95 1.96 -24.60
N TYR A 91 -9.88 2.67 -24.27
CA TYR A 91 -8.71 2.09 -23.61
C TYR A 91 -9.04 1.63 -22.17
N ILE A 92 -9.82 2.42 -21.44
CA ILE A 92 -10.31 2.04 -20.10
C ILE A 92 -11.20 0.80 -20.19
N GLN A 93 -12.11 0.72 -21.16
CA GLN A 93 -12.94 -0.48 -21.36
C GLN A 93 -12.12 -1.72 -21.72
N LEU A 94 -11.12 -1.58 -22.60
CA LEU A 94 -10.25 -2.69 -23.03
C LEU A 94 -9.40 -3.23 -21.86
N THR A 95 -8.84 -2.33 -21.06
CA THR A 95 -7.95 -2.70 -19.95
C THR A 95 -8.72 -3.08 -18.69
N SER A 96 -9.94 -2.59 -18.49
CA SER A 96 -10.73 -2.80 -17.28
C SER A 96 -11.00 -4.29 -16.99
N TRP A 97 -11.24 -5.10 -18.01
CA TRP A 97 -11.50 -6.54 -17.86
C TRP A 97 -10.27 -7.32 -17.46
N VAL A 98 -9.12 -7.05 -18.06
CA VAL A 98 -7.84 -7.68 -17.66
C VAL A 98 -7.48 -7.26 -16.25
N TYR A 99 -7.75 -6.02 -15.92
CA TYR A 99 -7.49 -5.46 -14.60
C TYR A 99 -8.43 -6.08 -13.54
N ALA A 100 -9.73 -6.17 -13.83
CA ALA A 100 -10.69 -6.82 -12.96
C ALA A 100 -10.34 -8.31 -12.73
N GLN A 101 -9.92 -9.01 -13.77
CA GLN A 101 -9.43 -10.38 -13.68
C GLN A 101 -8.24 -10.49 -12.73
N LEU A 102 -7.24 -9.62 -12.87
CA LEU A 102 -6.06 -9.59 -11.99
C LEU A 102 -6.45 -9.36 -10.53
N LEU A 103 -7.33 -8.39 -10.27
CA LEU A 103 -7.81 -8.08 -8.92
C LEU A 103 -8.58 -9.22 -8.29
N ILE A 104 -9.53 -9.82 -9.02
CA ILE A 104 -10.29 -10.97 -8.53
C ILE A 104 -9.36 -12.13 -8.21
N SER A 105 -8.38 -12.37 -9.06
CA SER A 105 -7.40 -13.44 -8.90
C SER A 105 -6.51 -13.25 -7.67
N ILE A 106 -6.03 -12.04 -7.46
CA ILE A 106 -5.28 -11.66 -6.25
C ILE A 106 -6.17 -11.86 -5.01
N GLY A 107 -7.43 -11.43 -5.07
CA GLY A 107 -8.41 -11.61 -4.00
C GLY A 107 -8.66 -13.08 -3.66
N VAL A 108 -8.94 -13.91 -4.66
CA VAL A 108 -9.16 -15.35 -4.48
C VAL A 108 -7.93 -16.04 -3.90
N LEU A 109 -6.74 -15.66 -4.35
CA LEU A 109 -5.47 -16.19 -3.83
C LEU A 109 -5.22 -15.78 -2.39
N ALA A 110 -5.45 -14.52 -2.08
CA ALA A 110 -5.30 -13.99 -0.75
C ALA A 110 -6.25 -14.71 0.22
N LEU A 111 -7.51 -14.89 -0.17
CA LEU A 111 -8.50 -15.64 0.61
C LEU A 111 -8.08 -17.10 0.78
N THR A 112 -7.65 -17.79 -0.29
CA THR A 112 -7.19 -19.17 -0.23
C THR A 112 -6.01 -19.32 0.72
N ASN A 113 -5.02 -18.43 0.61
CA ASN A 113 -3.86 -18.42 1.50
C ASN A 113 -4.27 -18.15 2.95
N ARG A 114 -5.28 -17.30 3.17
CA ARG A 114 -5.85 -17.02 4.48
C ARG A 114 -6.52 -18.26 5.07
N PHE A 115 -7.36 -18.96 4.30
CA PHE A 115 -8.00 -20.21 4.75
C PHE A 115 -6.98 -21.29 5.09
N LEU A 116 -5.92 -21.43 4.28
CA LEU A 116 -4.82 -22.36 4.56
C LEU A 116 -4.03 -21.96 5.82
N SER A 117 -3.79 -20.68 6.05
CA SER A 117 -3.05 -20.19 7.23
C SER A 117 -3.85 -20.30 8.54
N ILE A 118 -5.19 -20.24 8.49
CA ILE A 118 -6.05 -20.45 9.66
C ILE A 118 -6.03 -21.91 10.12
N ARG A 119 -5.81 -22.84 9.19
CA ARG A 119 -5.73 -24.28 9.47
C ARG A 119 -4.36 -24.75 10.01
N GLU A 120 -3.30 -24.05 9.68
CA GLU A 120 -2.04 -24.25 10.37
C GLU A 120 -2.24 -23.69 11.78
N ASP A 121 -2.25 -24.54 12.81
CA ASP A 121 -2.06 -24.10 14.19
C ASP A 121 -0.78 -23.27 14.18
N VAL A 122 -0.95 -21.96 14.14
CA VAL A 122 0.18 -21.04 14.19
C VAL A 122 0.74 -21.26 15.58
N PRO A 123 1.91 -21.90 15.73
CA PRO A 123 2.55 -21.96 17.03
C PRO A 123 2.60 -20.52 17.51
N ALA A 124 2.12 -20.31 18.74
CA ALA A 124 2.06 -19.00 19.36
C ALA A 124 3.28 -18.20 18.92
N VAL A 125 3.06 -17.04 18.32
CA VAL A 125 4.11 -16.19 17.78
C VAL A 125 5.27 -16.30 18.75
N TYR A 126 6.40 -16.82 18.26
CA TYR A 126 7.55 -17.10 19.10
C TYR A 126 7.96 -15.80 19.75
N VAL A 127 7.47 -15.58 20.95
CA VAL A 127 7.87 -14.48 21.79
C VAL A 127 9.28 -14.85 22.20
N GLU A 128 10.23 -14.35 21.45
CA GLU A 128 11.61 -14.32 21.92
C GLU A 128 11.51 -13.70 23.31
N ARG A 129 11.99 -14.41 24.33
CA ARG A 129 12.10 -13.87 25.67
C ARG A 129 12.86 -12.56 25.53
N ILE A 130 12.13 -11.46 25.56
CA ILE A 130 12.71 -10.14 25.51
C ILE A 130 13.31 -9.97 26.91
N ASP A 131 14.62 -10.01 26.99
CA ASP A 131 15.30 -9.68 28.23
C ASP A 131 14.81 -8.31 28.70
N ARG A 132 14.52 -8.20 29.98
CA ARG A 132 13.84 -7.02 30.59
C ARG A 132 14.58 -5.69 30.39
N GLU A 133 15.82 -5.71 29.91
CA GLU A 133 16.65 -4.52 29.69
C GLU A 133 16.18 -3.62 28.54
N ASP A 134 15.43 -4.13 27.57
CA ASP A 134 15.06 -3.40 26.35
C ASP A 134 13.76 -2.57 26.45
N ARG A 135 13.20 -2.36 27.63
CA ARG A 135 11.94 -1.63 27.82
C ARG A 135 12.05 -0.11 27.82
N ARG A 136 13.23 0.44 27.92
CA ARG A 136 13.38 1.89 27.92
C ARG A 136 13.37 2.39 26.49
N VAL A 137 12.31 3.13 26.13
CA VAL A 137 12.30 3.95 24.91
C VAL A 137 13.58 4.77 24.95
N GLY A 138 14.51 4.46 24.07
CA GLY A 138 15.82 5.12 24.08
C GLY A 138 15.65 6.62 23.87
N ARG A 139 16.56 7.45 24.40
CA ARG A 139 16.53 8.92 24.21
C ARG A 139 16.27 9.30 22.74
N ARG A 140 16.72 8.49 21.80
CA ARG A 140 16.60 8.69 20.35
C ARG A 140 15.18 8.45 19.81
N THR A 141 14.51 7.40 20.31
CA THR A 141 13.10 7.18 19.95
C THR A 141 12.25 8.32 20.49
N TRP A 142 12.57 8.85 21.68
CA TRP A 142 11.96 10.07 22.21
C TRP A 142 12.26 11.29 21.32
N THR A 143 13.50 11.44 20.85
CA THR A 143 13.85 12.54 19.92
C THR A 143 13.09 12.40 18.59
N ALA A 144 12.95 11.18 18.07
CA ALA A 144 12.16 10.91 16.87
C ALA A 144 10.67 11.22 17.09
N ILE A 145 10.11 10.82 18.23
CA ILE A 145 8.72 11.13 18.62
C ILE A 145 8.51 12.64 18.68
N VAL A 146 9.39 13.37 19.35
CA VAL A 146 9.30 14.83 19.47
C VAL A 146 9.44 15.51 18.11
N LEU A 147 10.40 15.08 17.28
CA LEU A 147 10.57 15.62 15.92
C LEU A 147 9.32 15.39 15.05
N ILE A 148 8.77 14.18 15.06
CA ILE A 148 7.62 13.84 14.22
C ILE A 148 6.34 14.49 14.73
N LEU A 149 6.09 14.44 16.05
CA LEU A 149 4.82 14.90 16.64
C LEU A 149 4.80 16.40 16.96
N VAL A 150 5.95 17.04 17.10
CA VAL A 150 6.04 18.44 17.48
C VAL A 150 6.63 19.29 16.36
N ALA A 151 7.83 18.95 15.88
CA ALA A 151 8.54 19.81 14.93
C ALA A 151 7.83 19.88 13.57
N ILE A 152 7.31 18.76 13.05
CA ILE A 152 6.59 18.76 11.77
C ILE A 152 5.29 19.57 11.84
N PRO A 153 4.37 19.34 12.80
CA PRO A 153 3.20 20.21 12.97
C PRO A 153 3.54 21.67 13.21
N LEU A 154 4.63 21.97 13.96
CA LEU A 154 5.11 23.33 14.16
C LEU A 154 5.56 24.01 12.85
N VAL A 155 6.29 23.31 11.98
CA VAL A 155 6.70 23.82 10.67
C VAL A 155 5.47 24.06 9.78
N ILE A 156 4.50 23.14 9.82
CA ILE A 156 3.24 23.31 9.12
C ILE A 156 2.51 24.56 9.61
N PHE A 157 2.37 24.68 10.94
CA PHE A 157 1.71 25.81 11.58
C PHE A 157 2.42 27.14 11.24
N PHE A 158 3.77 27.17 11.39
CA PHE A 158 4.57 28.34 11.03
C PHE A 158 4.42 28.72 9.55
N GLY A 159 4.43 27.73 8.68
CA GLY A 159 4.22 27.94 7.24
C GLY A 159 2.85 28.55 6.91
N ILE A 160 1.80 28.11 7.61
CA ILE A 160 0.43 28.64 7.41
C ILE A 160 0.32 30.09 7.87
N PHE A 161 0.88 30.42 9.05
CA PHE A 161 0.64 31.72 9.69
C PHE A 161 1.64 32.80 9.32
N PHE A 162 2.85 32.44 8.88
CA PHE A 162 3.94 33.39 8.68
C PHE A 162 4.47 33.49 7.24
N LEU A 163 4.14 32.53 6.37
CA LEU A 163 4.61 32.48 5.00
C LEU A 163 3.41 32.59 4.04
N ASN A 164 3.31 33.69 3.30
CA ASN A 164 2.26 33.92 2.31
C ASN A 164 2.21 32.84 1.22
N ASP A 165 1.11 32.75 0.49
CA ASP A 165 0.62 31.73 -0.47
C ASP A 165 1.63 31.00 -1.40
N ARG A 166 2.89 31.39 -1.46
CA ARG A 166 3.95 30.70 -2.22
C ARG A 166 4.77 29.69 -1.39
N SER A 167 4.38 29.47 -0.16
CA SER A 167 5.16 28.71 0.82
C SER A 167 4.92 27.20 0.83
N ASN A 168 3.92 26.69 0.12
CA ASN A 168 3.53 25.26 0.18
C ASN A 168 4.67 24.32 -0.22
N VAL A 169 5.47 24.71 -1.23
CA VAL A 169 6.65 23.94 -1.66
C VAL A 169 7.73 23.97 -0.57
N PHE A 170 7.96 25.12 0.06
CA PHE A 170 8.94 25.26 1.14
C PHE A 170 8.54 24.45 2.36
N ILE A 171 7.27 24.52 2.78
CA ILE A 171 6.72 23.71 3.87
C ILE A 171 6.89 22.22 3.57
N GLY A 172 6.58 21.82 2.34
CA GLY A 172 6.74 20.43 1.88
C GLY A 172 8.19 19.94 2.00
N ILE A 173 9.16 20.73 1.57
CA ILE A 173 10.59 20.42 1.69
C ILE A 173 11.00 20.33 3.17
N CYS A 174 10.56 21.25 4.01
CA CYS A 174 10.84 21.22 5.44
C CYS A 174 10.26 19.95 6.10
N ILE A 175 9.04 19.55 5.76
CA ILE A 175 8.43 18.32 6.26
C ILE A 175 9.25 17.09 5.83
N ILE A 176 9.68 17.01 4.56
CA ILE A 176 10.52 15.91 4.08
C ILE A 176 11.83 15.86 4.87
N CYS A 177 12.52 16.98 4.98
CA CYS A 177 13.78 17.06 5.71
C CYS A 177 13.61 16.64 7.19
N LEU A 178 12.61 17.20 7.87
CA LEU A 178 12.32 16.85 9.26
C LEU A 178 11.87 15.40 9.45
N ALA A 179 11.11 14.85 8.50
CA ALA A 179 10.71 13.44 8.53
C ALA A 179 11.88 12.48 8.31
N MET A 180 12.90 12.91 7.57
CA MET A 180 14.11 12.12 7.30
C MET A 180 15.14 12.21 8.43
N LEU A 181 15.15 13.30 9.20
CA LEU A 181 16.11 13.52 10.29
C LEU A 181 16.12 12.41 11.34
N PRO A 182 14.99 11.96 11.90
CA PRO A 182 14.96 10.87 12.86
C PRO A 182 15.58 9.59 12.32
N PHE A 183 15.34 9.30 11.05
CA PHE A 183 15.93 8.16 10.38
C PHE A 183 17.45 8.29 10.27
N ALA A 184 17.95 9.45 9.84
CA ALA A 184 19.38 9.71 9.74
C ALA A 184 20.07 9.59 11.14
N MET A 185 19.46 10.12 12.18
CA MET A 185 19.96 10.04 13.55
C MET A 185 20.00 8.60 14.09
N ILE A 186 19.03 7.78 13.78
CA ILE A 186 18.96 6.38 14.20
C ILE A 186 19.94 5.55 13.39
N PHE A 187 20.00 5.82 12.10
CA PHE A 187 20.87 5.14 11.17
C PHE A 187 22.36 5.30 11.53
N GLU A 188 22.78 6.52 11.81
CA GLU A 188 24.16 6.83 12.17
C GLU A 188 24.62 6.08 13.43
N ASN A 189 23.73 5.87 14.36
CA ASN A 189 24.06 5.33 15.67
C ASN A 189 23.86 3.84 15.84
N ARG A 190 22.89 3.23 15.13
CA ARG A 190 22.61 1.78 15.19
C ARG A 190 23.55 0.95 14.33
N LYS A 191 24.30 1.58 13.42
CA LYS A 191 25.03 0.89 12.35
C LYS A 191 24.13 -0.20 11.74
N PRO A 192 22.97 0.15 11.17
CA PRO A 192 22.01 -0.82 10.68
C PRO A 192 22.70 -1.69 9.65
N GLN A 193 22.47 -2.98 9.76
CA GLN A 193 23.04 -3.90 8.80
C GLN A 193 22.38 -3.66 7.44
N ALA A 194 23.14 -3.76 6.36
CA ALA A 194 22.61 -3.63 4.98
C ALA A 194 21.40 -4.55 4.75
N ARG A 195 21.31 -5.67 5.47
CA ARG A 195 20.19 -6.62 5.45
C ARG A 195 18.88 -6.03 5.97
N GLU A 196 18.94 -5.17 7.00
CA GLU A 196 17.75 -4.49 7.55
C GLU A 196 17.18 -3.51 6.53
N LEU A 197 18.06 -2.72 5.90
CA LEU A 197 17.67 -1.80 4.83
C LEU A 197 17.03 -2.50 3.66
N LEU A 198 17.59 -3.64 3.27
CA LEU A 198 17.04 -4.45 2.18
C LEU A 198 15.61 -4.88 2.49
N VAL A 199 15.33 -5.31 3.72
CA VAL A 199 13.97 -5.72 4.12
C VAL A 199 13.02 -4.53 4.11
N ILE A 200 13.43 -3.36 4.59
CA ILE A 200 12.64 -2.12 4.54
C ILE A 200 12.34 -1.74 3.09
N ALA A 201 13.35 -1.77 2.22
CA ALA A 201 13.19 -1.47 0.80
C ALA A 201 12.24 -2.44 0.09
N VAL A 202 12.32 -3.74 0.42
CA VAL A 202 11.39 -4.76 -0.10
C VAL A 202 9.97 -4.49 0.39
N MET A 203 9.76 -4.13 1.67
CA MET A 203 8.44 -3.79 2.18
C MET A 203 7.87 -2.54 1.49
N ALA A 204 8.70 -1.51 1.26
CA ALA A 204 8.30 -0.33 0.50
C ALA A 204 7.94 -0.69 -0.96
N ALA A 205 8.73 -1.53 -1.60
CA ALA A 205 8.45 -2.01 -2.96
C ALA A 205 7.13 -2.79 -3.04
N ILE A 206 6.82 -3.64 -2.06
CA ILE A 206 5.53 -4.34 -1.96
C ILE A 206 4.37 -3.34 -1.81
N ALA A 207 4.53 -2.31 -0.97
CA ALA A 207 3.52 -1.28 -0.78
C ALA A 207 3.26 -0.49 -2.08
N VAL A 208 4.33 -0.11 -2.80
CA VAL A 208 4.27 0.58 -4.10
C VAL A 208 3.60 -0.30 -5.15
N ALA A 209 4.07 -1.53 -5.30
CA ALA A 209 3.50 -2.49 -6.25
C ALA A 209 2.02 -2.77 -5.96
N GLY A 210 1.66 -2.93 -4.67
CA GLY A 210 0.28 -3.06 -4.25
C GLY A 210 -0.57 -1.83 -4.61
N ARG A 211 -0.04 -0.62 -4.36
CA ARG A 211 -0.74 0.62 -4.73
C ARG A 211 -0.97 0.71 -6.25
N MET A 212 0.00 0.27 -7.04
CA MET A 212 -0.12 0.20 -8.51
C MET A 212 -1.10 -0.87 -8.96
N ALA A 213 -1.06 -2.06 -8.37
CA ALA A 213 -1.96 -3.16 -8.71
C ALA A 213 -3.44 -2.79 -8.52
N PHE A 214 -3.75 -1.89 -7.57
CA PHE A 214 -5.10 -1.38 -7.32
C PHE A 214 -5.30 0.05 -7.85
N PHE A 215 -4.60 0.41 -8.92
CA PHE A 215 -4.65 1.77 -9.49
C PHE A 215 -6.08 2.20 -9.86
N MET A 216 -6.84 1.33 -10.52
CA MET A 216 -8.17 1.63 -11.04
C MET A 216 -9.25 1.75 -9.96
N ILE A 217 -9.02 1.24 -8.76
CA ILE A 217 -10.00 1.35 -7.68
C ILE A 217 -9.65 2.56 -6.81
N PRO A 218 -10.50 3.59 -6.79
CA PRO A 218 -10.26 4.77 -5.97
C PRO A 218 -10.14 4.38 -4.50
N GLN A 219 -9.12 4.88 -3.83
CA GLN A 219 -8.82 4.70 -2.40
C GLN A 219 -8.70 3.24 -1.89
N PHE A 220 -9.05 2.22 -2.66
CA PHE A 220 -8.93 0.82 -2.25
C PHE A 220 -7.54 0.28 -2.58
N LYS A 221 -6.58 0.47 -1.65
CA LYS A 221 -5.15 0.17 -1.87
C LYS A 221 -4.51 -0.45 -0.63
N PRO A 222 -3.59 -1.43 -0.77
CA PRO A 222 -2.97 -2.13 0.36
C PRO A 222 -1.86 -1.34 1.07
N VAL A 223 -1.51 -0.15 0.60
CA VAL A 223 -0.31 0.58 1.06
C VAL A 223 -0.27 0.78 2.57
N CYS A 224 -1.36 1.26 3.19
CA CYS A 224 -1.42 1.45 4.64
C CYS A 224 -1.25 0.14 5.41
N ALA A 225 -1.89 -0.94 4.95
CA ALA A 225 -1.76 -2.25 5.57
C ALA A 225 -0.31 -2.76 5.54
N VAL A 226 0.38 -2.65 4.41
CA VAL A 226 1.78 -3.08 4.28
C VAL A 226 2.71 -2.24 5.16
N VAL A 227 2.47 -0.93 5.25
CA VAL A 227 3.23 0.00 6.10
C VAL A 227 3.02 -0.32 7.59
N ILE A 228 1.78 -0.60 8.00
CA ILE A 228 1.44 -1.04 9.36
C ILE A 228 2.17 -2.35 9.69
N ILE A 229 2.12 -3.35 8.80
CA ILE A 229 2.81 -4.63 8.97
C ILE A 229 4.32 -4.42 9.08
N ALA A 230 4.91 -3.50 8.31
CA ALA A 230 6.32 -3.15 8.44
C ALA A 230 6.63 -2.56 9.81
N GLY A 231 5.80 -1.65 10.33
CA GLY A 231 5.94 -1.10 11.68
C GLY A 231 5.85 -2.17 12.76
N ILE A 232 4.84 -3.03 12.71
CA ILE A 232 4.65 -4.16 13.64
C ILE A 232 5.87 -5.10 13.62
N GLY A 233 6.31 -5.46 12.40
CA GLY A 233 7.37 -6.45 12.22
C GLY A 233 8.78 -5.93 12.47
N LEU A 234 9.10 -4.70 12.08
CA LEU A 234 10.47 -4.17 12.05
C LEU A 234 10.71 -3.04 13.06
N GLY A 235 9.64 -2.48 13.62
CA GLY A 235 9.72 -1.37 14.58
C GLY A 235 9.24 -0.04 14.02
N ALA A 236 9.14 0.96 14.92
CA ALA A 236 8.50 2.24 14.62
C ALA A 236 9.21 2.99 13.50
N GLU A 237 10.52 3.11 13.57
CA GLU A 237 11.32 3.84 12.60
C GLU A 237 11.30 3.19 11.21
N ALA A 238 11.36 1.85 11.17
CA ALA A 238 11.24 1.09 9.93
C ALA A 238 9.85 1.24 9.30
N GLY A 239 8.80 1.27 10.12
CA GLY A 239 7.43 1.56 9.69
C GLY A 239 7.30 2.94 9.08
N PHE A 240 7.87 3.98 9.75
CA PHE A 240 7.89 5.33 9.22
C PHE A 240 8.58 5.41 7.87
N LEU A 241 9.78 4.86 7.78
CA LEU A 241 10.56 4.87 6.55
C LEU A 241 9.85 4.14 5.42
N THR A 242 9.32 2.94 5.69
CA THR A 242 8.55 2.18 4.70
C THR A 242 7.40 3.02 4.15
N GLY A 243 6.65 3.71 5.01
CA GLY A 243 5.54 4.58 4.63
C GLY A 243 5.98 5.78 3.80
N ALA A 244 7.00 6.50 4.26
CA ALA A 244 7.52 7.69 3.58
C ALA A 244 8.07 7.36 2.19
N VAL A 245 8.91 6.32 2.09
CA VAL A 245 9.46 5.86 0.81
C VAL A 245 8.36 5.36 -0.13
N SER A 246 7.38 4.62 0.40
CA SER A 246 6.25 4.14 -0.41
C SER A 246 5.43 5.30 -0.99
N GLY A 247 5.16 6.34 -0.19
CA GLY A 247 4.49 7.55 -0.64
C GLY A 247 5.25 8.25 -1.75
N PHE A 248 6.54 8.49 -1.54
CA PHE A 248 7.41 9.15 -2.50
C PHE A 248 7.53 8.38 -3.82
N VAL A 249 7.94 7.10 -3.75
CA VAL A 249 8.19 6.29 -4.94
C VAL A 249 6.91 6.03 -5.72
N SER A 250 5.79 5.75 -5.05
CA SER A 250 4.54 5.50 -5.77
C SER A 250 4.02 6.74 -6.51
N ASN A 251 4.33 7.93 -6.05
CA ASN A 251 3.89 9.16 -6.71
C ASN A 251 4.61 9.44 -8.04
N PHE A 252 5.72 8.74 -8.37
CA PHE A 252 6.23 8.75 -9.75
C PHE A 252 5.23 8.15 -10.74
N PHE A 253 4.37 7.25 -10.29
CA PHE A 253 3.32 6.63 -11.12
C PHE A 253 1.96 7.34 -10.99
N PHE A 254 1.67 7.93 -9.83
CA PHE A 254 0.38 8.58 -9.54
C PHE A 254 0.42 10.11 -9.72
N GLY A 255 1.58 10.67 -10.04
CA GLY A 255 1.83 12.09 -10.13
C GLY A 255 2.45 12.67 -8.87
N GLN A 256 3.57 13.38 -9.03
CA GLN A 256 4.20 14.17 -7.98
C GLN A 256 3.52 15.52 -7.87
N GLY A 257 3.40 16.05 -6.67
CA GLY A 257 2.81 17.34 -6.43
C GLY A 257 2.99 17.83 -4.99
N PRO A 258 2.44 19.00 -4.63
CA PRO A 258 2.56 19.56 -3.29
C PRO A 258 1.95 18.66 -2.19
N TRP A 259 1.09 17.73 -2.56
CA TRP A 259 0.55 16.70 -1.64
C TRP A 259 1.55 15.60 -1.29
N THR A 260 2.62 15.40 -2.06
CA THR A 260 3.56 14.29 -1.87
C THR A 260 4.20 14.28 -0.48
N PRO A 261 4.75 15.38 0.06
CA PRO A 261 5.32 15.39 1.39
C PRO A 261 4.32 15.03 2.49
N TRP A 262 3.09 15.52 2.37
CA TRP A 262 2.01 15.22 3.30
C TRP A 262 1.64 13.74 3.28
N GLN A 263 1.61 13.15 2.09
CA GLN A 263 1.32 11.74 1.93
C GLN A 263 2.45 10.85 2.46
N MET A 264 3.71 11.25 2.26
CA MET A 264 4.87 10.58 2.85
C MET A 264 4.77 10.57 4.37
N PHE A 265 4.45 11.73 4.96
CA PHE A 265 4.28 11.87 6.39
C PHE A 265 3.08 11.04 6.89
N ALA A 266 1.93 11.12 6.22
CA ALA A 266 0.72 10.41 6.61
C ALA A 266 0.92 8.88 6.61
N TYR A 267 1.54 8.31 5.60
CA TYR A 267 1.90 6.90 5.57
C TYR A 267 2.96 6.57 6.63
N GLY A 268 3.96 7.43 6.77
CA GLY A 268 5.03 7.24 7.74
C GLY A 268 4.52 7.19 9.16
N ILE A 269 3.69 8.15 9.57
CA ILE A 269 3.18 8.23 10.95
C ILE A 269 2.29 7.03 11.31
N ILE A 270 1.48 6.53 10.38
CA ILE A 270 0.68 5.31 10.61
C ILE A 270 1.58 4.11 10.89
N GLY A 271 2.64 3.93 10.09
CA GLY A 271 3.61 2.85 10.31
C GLY A 271 4.42 3.01 11.58
N PHE A 272 4.80 4.23 11.91
CA PHE A 272 5.50 4.58 13.14
C PHE A 272 4.69 4.24 14.39
N LEU A 273 3.44 4.69 14.45
CA LEU A 273 2.52 4.42 15.56
C LEU A 273 2.22 2.92 15.67
N ALA A 274 2.06 2.22 14.55
CA ALA A 274 1.92 0.77 14.56
C ALA A 274 3.12 0.10 15.21
N GLY A 275 4.34 0.55 14.88
CA GLY A 275 5.56 0.05 15.50
C GLY A 275 5.64 0.35 17.00
N LEU A 276 5.25 1.54 17.44
CA LEU A 276 5.23 1.90 18.86
C LEU A 276 4.24 1.05 19.66
N LEU A 277 3.06 0.83 19.11
CA LEU A 277 1.98 0.14 19.82
C LEU A 277 2.15 -1.38 19.84
N PHE A 278 2.63 -1.96 18.74
CA PHE A 278 2.57 -3.41 18.52
C PHE A 278 3.94 -4.08 18.52
N HIS A 279 5.02 -3.38 18.13
CA HIS A 279 6.34 -3.97 18.08
C HIS A 279 6.84 -4.33 19.49
N LYS A 280 7.29 -5.58 19.69
CA LYS A 280 7.77 -6.08 20.98
C LYS A 280 6.77 -5.90 22.16
N ASN A 281 5.47 -5.76 21.89
CA ASN A 281 4.46 -5.60 22.93
C ASN A 281 4.15 -6.95 23.62
N GLN A 282 4.59 -7.09 24.86
CA GLN A 282 4.46 -8.31 25.64
C GLN A 282 3.00 -8.70 25.96
N TRP A 283 2.12 -7.71 26.11
CA TRP A 283 0.70 -7.96 26.35
C TRP A 283 0.06 -8.59 25.11
N LEU A 284 0.29 -8.03 23.93
CA LEU A 284 -0.20 -8.56 22.67
C LEU A 284 0.39 -9.93 22.31
N ALA A 285 1.61 -10.19 22.77
CA ALA A 285 2.24 -11.50 22.60
C ALA A 285 1.53 -12.62 23.36
N LYS A 286 0.83 -12.31 24.46
CA LYS A 286 0.05 -13.25 25.25
C LYS A 286 -1.38 -13.45 24.73
N VAL A 287 -1.85 -12.56 23.87
CA VAL A 287 -3.20 -12.59 23.33
C VAL A 287 -3.30 -13.56 22.17
N ASN A 288 -4.45 -14.22 22.03
CA ASN A 288 -4.72 -15.12 20.91
C ASN A 288 -4.50 -14.41 19.56
N ALA A 289 -3.88 -15.10 18.61
CA ALA A 289 -3.55 -14.56 17.29
C ALA A 289 -4.75 -13.95 16.53
N LYS A 290 -5.96 -14.49 16.72
CA LYS A 290 -7.19 -13.95 16.13
C LYS A 290 -7.57 -12.60 16.74
N VAL A 291 -7.47 -12.48 18.09
CA VAL A 291 -7.77 -11.24 18.80
C VAL A 291 -6.72 -10.18 18.50
N ARG A 292 -5.45 -10.57 18.44
CA ARG A 292 -4.37 -9.69 18.02
C ARG A 292 -4.62 -9.12 16.63
N LEU A 293 -4.95 -9.97 15.66
CA LEU A 293 -5.28 -9.53 14.31
C LEU A 293 -6.49 -8.57 14.30
N LEU A 294 -7.51 -8.83 15.11
CA LEU A 294 -8.65 -7.93 15.23
C LEU A 294 -8.22 -6.55 15.75
N ILE A 295 -7.35 -6.49 16.76
CA ILE A 295 -6.82 -5.24 17.30
C ILE A 295 -6.00 -4.50 16.23
N GLU A 296 -5.17 -5.20 15.46
CA GLU A 296 -4.39 -4.64 14.35
C GLU A 296 -5.30 -4.08 13.24
N CYS A 297 -6.39 -4.79 12.91
CA CYS A 297 -7.40 -4.33 11.96
C CYS A 297 -8.15 -3.09 12.45
N ILE A 298 -8.56 -3.05 13.72
CA ILE A 298 -9.21 -1.87 14.34
C ILE A 298 -8.28 -0.68 14.30
N TYR A 299 -7.02 -0.88 14.72
CA TYR A 299 -6.00 0.17 14.64
C TYR A 299 -5.84 0.67 13.21
N GLY A 300 -5.66 -0.25 12.24
CA GLY A 300 -5.44 0.11 10.84
C GLY A 300 -6.59 0.90 10.24
N GLY A 301 -7.83 0.49 10.53
CA GLY A 301 -9.03 1.22 10.11
C GLY A 301 -9.10 2.62 10.71
N LEU A 302 -8.93 2.74 12.03
CA LEU A 302 -8.96 4.03 12.73
C LEU A 302 -7.80 4.94 12.32
N ALA A 303 -6.58 4.42 12.25
CA ALA A 303 -5.41 5.20 11.86
C ALA A 303 -5.54 5.72 10.42
N THR A 304 -6.06 4.91 9.50
CA THR A 304 -6.28 5.34 8.11
C THR A 304 -7.42 6.35 8.02
N LEU A 305 -8.53 6.11 8.69
CA LEU A 305 -9.69 7.02 8.66
C LEU A 305 -9.36 8.37 9.27
N VAL A 306 -8.74 8.36 10.46
CA VAL A 306 -8.53 9.58 11.25
C VAL A 306 -7.19 10.23 10.93
N ILE A 307 -6.09 9.51 11.09
CA ILE A 307 -4.75 10.13 10.97
C ILE A 307 -4.45 10.45 9.51
N TYR A 308 -4.55 9.46 8.62
CA TYR A 308 -4.30 9.69 7.20
C TYR A 308 -5.33 10.65 6.61
N GLY A 309 -6.62 10.45 6.91
CA GLY A 309 -7.70 11.28 6.41
C GLY A 309 -7.52 12.75 6.78
N LEU A 310 -7.34 13.05 8.07
CA LEU A 310 -7.15 14.43 8.54
C LEU A 310 -5.91 15.10 7.94
N ILE A 311 -4.79 14.39 7.85
CA ILE A 311 -3.56 14.95 7.26
C ILE A 311 -3.78 15.26 5.78
N MET A 312 -4.40 14.36 5.01
CA MET A 312 -4.61 14.58 3.58
C MET A 312 -5.69 15.61 3.29
N ASP A 313 -6.75 15.67 4.10
CA ASP A 313 -7.80 16.68 3.98
C ASP A 313 -7.25 18.08 4.33
N ALA A 314 -6.46 18.19 5.39
CA ALA A 314 -5.76 19.43 5.74
C ALA A 314 -4.77 19.84 4.63
N SER A 315 -4.00 18.90 4.08
CA SER A 315 -3.09 19.18 2.96
C SER A 315 -3.81 19.73 1.74
N SER A 316 -5.01 19.21 1.46
CA SER A 316 -5.84 19.70 0.35
C SER A 316 -6.21 21.17 0.51
N VAL A 317 -6.63 21.58 1.72
CA VAL A 317 -6.96 22.98 2.01
C VAL A 317 -5.73 23.86 1.88
N LEU A 318 -4.60 23.44 2.45
CA LEU A 318 -3.36 24.21 2.46
C LEU A 318 -2.71 24.35 1.07
N ASN A 319 -2.87 23.33 0.22
CA ASN A 319 -2.24 23.33 -1.10
C ASN A 319 -3.10 23.99 -2.19
N PHE A 320 -4.42 24.01 -2.03
CA PHE A 320 -5.34 24.38 -3.11
C PHE A 320 -6.28 25.56 -2.76
N SER A 321 -6.23 26.08 -1.53
CA SER A 321 -6.98 27.28 -1.13
C SER A 321 -6.08 28.50 -1.07
N ASN A 322 -6.60 29.65 -1.48
CA ASN A 322 -5.85 30.93 -1.43
C ASN A 322 -5.69 31.46 0.00
N ALA A 323 -6.59 31.07 0.90
CA ALA A 323 -6.52 31.42 2.30
C ALA A 323 -7.02 30.26 3.15
N PHE A 324 -6.43 30.07 4.32
CA PHE A 324 -6.89 29.06 5.28
C PHE A 324 -8.10 29.57 6.05
N SER A 325 -9.16 28.76 6.15
CA SER A 325 -10.23 28.96 7.11
C SER A 325 -10.64 27.64 7.76
N TRP A 326 -11.09 27.70 9.00
CA TRP A 326 -11.57 26.52 9.73
C TRP A 326 -12.83 25.93 9.10
N GLU A 327 -13.66 26.75 8.49
CA GLU A 327 -14.87 26.34 7.77
C GLU A 327 -14.50 25.50 6.53
N MET A 328 -13.50 25.93 5.75
CA MET A 328 -13.00 25.17 4.61
C MET A 328 -12.39 23.83 5.03
N LEU A 329 -11.65 23.83 6.14
CA LEU A 329 -11.10 22.59 6.68
C LEU A 329 -12.20 21.61 7.09
N LEU A 330 -13.21 22.09 7.82
CA LEU A 330 -14.34 21.28 8.24
C LEU A 330 -15.12 20.74 7.03
N ALA A 331 -15.43 21.59 6.07
CA ALA A 331 -16.10 21.20 4.84
C ALA A 331 -15.29 20.14 4.06
N LYS A 332 -13.95 20.28 4.02
CA LYS A 332 -13.08 19.30 3.36
C LYS A 332 -13.06 17.97 4.09
N ILE A 333 -12.97 17.97 5.43
CA ILE A 333 -13.03 16.76 6.25
C ILE A 333 -14.35 16.03 6.00
N ILE A 334 -15.50 16.74 6.06
CA ILE A 334 -16.82 16.14 5.82
C ILE A 334 -16.91 15.54 4.42
N SER A 335 -16.48 16.26 3.40
CA SER A 335 -16.47 15.77 2.00
C SER A 335 -15.48 14.65 1.76
N GLY A 336 -14.41 14.57 2.55
CA GLY A 336 -13.39 13.53 2.50
C GLY A 336 -13.81 12.21 3.13
N VAL A 337 -14.79 12.22 4.06
CA VAL A 337 -15.23 11.02 4.81
C VAL A 337 -15.50 9.81 3.92
N PRO A 338 -16.25 9.88 2.81
CA PRO A 338 -16.52 8.71 1.98
C PRO A 338 -15.23 8.08 1.40
N PHE A 339 -14.29 8.91 0.95
CA PHE A 339 -13.01 8.45 0.39
C PHE A 339 -12.10 7.85 1.47
N ASN A 340 -12.03 8.50 2.62
CA ASN A 340 -11.25 8.05 3.77
C ASN A 340 -11.83 6.75 4.34
N LEU A 341 -13.16 6.57 4.31
CA LEU A 341 -13.82 5.33 4.73
C LEU A 341 -13.48 4.17 3.80
N ILE A 342 -13.51 4.36 2.48
CA ILE A 342 -13.08 3.32 1.52
C ILE A 342 -11.62 2.93 1.78
N HIS A 343 -10.75 3.91 2.05
CA HIS A 343 -9.34 3.63 2.34
C HIS A 343 -9.17 2.88 3.67
N ALA A 344 -9.95 3.22 4.70
CA ALA A 344 -9.96 2.51 5.97
C ALA A 344 -10.45 1.06 5.81
N ILE A 345 -11.56 0.85 5.10
CA ILE A 345 -12.07 -0.49 4.79
C ILE A 345 -11.03 -1.32 4.03
N SER A 346 -10.39 -0.70 3.04
CA SER A 346 -9.28 -1.31 2.30
C SER A 346 -8.15 -1.74 3.23
N THR A 347 -7.75 -0.86 4.14
CA THR A 347 -6.68 -1.15 5.11
C THR A 347 -7.04 -2.32 6.01
N VAL A 348 -8.27 -2.35 6.54
CA VAL A 348 -8.78 -3.45 7.35
C VAL A 348 -8.78 -4.76 6.55
N PHE A 349 -9.29 -4.73 5.33
CA PHE A 349 -9.31 -5.90 4.44
C PHE A 349 -7.91 -6.46 4.19
N PHE A 350 -6.97 -5.60 3.81
CA PHE A 350 -5.60 -6.05 3.52
C PHE A 350 -4.82 -6.46 4.77
N LEU A 351 -5.05 -5.85 5.93
CA LEU A 351 -4.52 -6.33 7.20
C LEU A 351 -5.07 -7.71 7.53
N TRP A 352 -6.38 -7.90 7.43
CA TRP A 352 -7.01 -9.19 7.68
C TRP A 352 -6.45 -10.30 6.81
N VAL A 353 -6.13 -10.00 5.55
CA VAL A 353 -5.58 -10.96 4.59
C VAL A 353 -4.08 -11.16 4.74
N LEU A 354 -3.31 -10.07 4.88
CA LEU A 354 -1.85 -10.06 4.72
C LEU A 354 -1.08 -10.09 6.05
N ALA A 355 -1.64 -9.60 7.16
CA ALA A 355 -0.87 -9.41 8.38
C ALA A 355 -0.22 -10.72 8.86
N MET A 356 -1.00 -11.76 9.12
CA MET A 356 -0.47 -13.03 9.62
C MET A 356 0.59 -13.68 8.71
N PRO A 357 0.36 -13.84 7.38
CA PRO A 357 1.35 -14.47 6.52
C PRO A 357 2.62 -13.61 6.37
N MET A 358 2.49 -12.29 6.31
CA MET A 358 3.65 -11.40 6.19
C MET A 358 4.46 -11.33 7.47
N GLU A 359 3.83 -11.22 8.63
CA GLU A 359 4.52 -11.26 9.92
C GLU A 359 5.29 -12.57 10.13
N LYS A 360 4.67 -13.71 9.76
CA LYS A 360 5.35 -15.01 9.82
C LYS A 360 6.60 -15.02 8.94
N LYS A 361 6.53 -14.46 7.73
CA LYS A 361 7.68 -14.34 6.82
C LYS A 361 8.75 -13.38 7.39
N LEU A 362 8.35 -12.21 7.88
CA LEU A 362 9.26 -11.24 8.48
C LEU A 362 10.00 -11.83 9.68
N ASN A 363 9.28 -12.52 10.58
CA ASN A 363 9.89 -13.19 11.72
C ASN A 363 10.88 -14.29 11.32
N ARG A 364 10.57 -15.04 10.25
CA ARG A 364 11.52 -16.02 9.71
C ARG A 364 12.78 -15.36 9.13
N ILE A 365 12.63 -14.25 8.42
CA ILE A 365 13.74 -13.49 7.85
C ILE A 365 14.60 -12.92 8.99
N LYS A 366 14.00 -12.31 10.01
CA LYS A 366 14.71 -11.79 11.18
C LYS A 366 15.57 -12.85 11.86
N LYS A 367 14.99 -14.05 12.10
CA LYS A 367 15.74 -15.17 12.68
C LYS A 367 16.88 -15.65 11.79
N LYS A 368 16.59 -15.86 10.49
CA LYS A 368 17.59 -16.40 9.55
C LYS A 368 18.80 -15.49 9.38
N TYR A 369 18.58 -14.19 9.37
CA TYR A 369 19.62 -13.21 9.05
C TYR A 369 20.11 -12.42 10.28
N GLY A 370 19.62 -12.72 11.49
CA GLY A 370 20.01 -12.03 12.70
C GLY A 370 19.65 -10.53 12.69
N ILE A 371 18.60 -10.13 11.96
CA ILE A 371 18.16 -8.76 11.85
C ILE A 371 17.52 -8.34 13.18
N LEU A 372 17.89 -7.15 13.69
CA LEU A 372 17.40 -6.61 14.97
C LEU A 372 17.89 -7.37 16.23
N LYS A 373 18.97 -8.13 16.14
CA LYS A 373 19.75 -8.55 17.29
C LYS A 373 20.69 -7.41 17.67
N ALA A 374 20.23 -6.50 18.48
CA ALA A 374 21.07 -5.57 19.26
C ALA A 374 20.28 -5.13 20.47
#